data_89c88159a766c38304e107d095b32019
#
_entry.id   89c88159a766c38304e107d095b32019
#
_cell.length_a   1.000
_cell.length_b   1.000
_cell.length_c   1.000
_cell.angle_alpha   90.00
_cell.angle_beta   90.00
_cell.angle_gamma   90.00
#
_symmetry.space_group_name_H-M   'P 1'
#
loop_
_entity.id
_entity.type
_entity.pdbx_description
1 polymer ?
#
loop_
_entity_poly.entity_id
_entity_poly.type
_entity_poly.pdbx_seq_one_letter_code
_entity_poly.pdbx_strand_id
1 'polypeptide(L)'
;MKNDRFLIITGISGSGKTVVSRFLEDLGYYCVDNLPAKLIPNLVELWLRKEVEIQKVALIVDMREPGFLADFPAAMEAIKKKTIPKIIFLDASDETLLKRFSETRRPHPLTKKRSVIEGIRWERKRLAPIKKMADEVLDTSST
;
A
#
# COMPACT_ATOMS: atom_id res chain seq x y z
N MET A 1 -12.13 -11.76 -12.12
CA MET A 1 -12.66 -11.80 -10.75
C MET A 1 -11.59 -11.44 -9.73
N LYS A 2 -11.89 -10.54 -8.82
CA LYS A 2 -10.93 -10.11 -7.78
C LYS A 2 -10.74 -11.20 -6.75
N ASN A 3 -9.50 -11.32 -6.26
CA ASN A 3 -9.17 -12.35 -5.28
C ASN A 3 -9.07 -11.74 -3.88
N ASP A 4 -10.09 -11.96 -3.07
CA ASP A 4 -10.15 -11.43 -1.70
C ASP A 4 -9.13 -12.08 -0.77
N ARG A 5 -8.48 -13.15 -1.19
CA ARG A 5 -7.43 -13.81 -0.40
C ARG A 5 -6.06 -13.23 -0.68
N PHE A 6 -5.94 -12.34 -1.64
CA PHE A 6 -4.69 -11.67 -1.97
C PHE A 6 -4.97 -10.17 -2.04
N LEU A 7 -4.63 -9.48 -0.97
CA LEU A 7 -4.85 -8.05 -0.86
C LEU A 7 -3.55 -7.29 -1.02
N ILE A 8 -3.62 -6.13 -1.64
CA ILE A 8 -2.50 -5.20 -1.70
C ILE A 8 -2.97 -3.91 -1.07
N ILE A 9 -2.26 -3.49 -0.02
CA ILE A 9 -2.57 -2.29 0.73
C ILE A 9 -1.49 -1.27 0.44
N THR A 10 -1.89 -0.12 -0.05
CA THR A 10 -0.98 0.98 -0.30
C THR A 10 -1.68 2.28 0.07
N GLY A 11 -1.01 3.40 -0.11
CA GLY A 11 -1.63 4.68 0.20
C GLY A 11 -0.62 5.74 0.60
N ILE A 12 -1.15 6.89 0.97
CA ILE A 12 -0.36 8.05 1.37
C ILE A 12 0.36 7.75 2.69
N SER A 13 1.58 8.25 2.86
CA SER A 13 2.30 8.15 4.13
C SER A 13 1.44 8.76 5.25
N GLY A 14 1.30 8.03 6.35
CA GLY A 14 0.47 8.48 7.47
C GLY A 14 -1.01 8.15 7.35
N SER A 15 -1.41 7.44 6.29
CA SER A 15 -2.82 7.10 6.06
C SER A 15 -3.32 5.93 6.91
N GLY A 16 -2.45 5.26 7.67
CA GLY A 16 -2.87 4.19 8.58
C GLY A 16 -2.57 2.79 8.09
N LYS A 17 -1.58 2.59 7.23
CA LYS A 17 -1.24 1.27 6.71
C LYS A 17 -0.91 0.28 7.83
N THR A 18 -0.20 0.71 8.86
CA THR A 18 0.17 -0.16 9.98
C THR A 18 -1.06 -0.62 10.75
N VAL A 19 -2.00 0.28 10.99
CA VAL A 19 -3.24 -0.05 11.72
C VAL A 19 -4.07 -1.06 10.92
N VAL A 20 -4.20 -0.82 9.62
CA VAL A 20 -4.95 -1.73 8.74
C VAL A 20 -4.27 -3.10 8.68
N SER A 21 -2.93 -3.13 8.64
CA SER A 21 -2.19 -4.38 8.64
C SER A 21 -2.49 -5.22 9.88
N ARG A 22 -2.52 -4.60 11.06
CA ARG A 22 -2.84 -5.30 12.30
C ARG A 22 -4.26 -5.83 12.29
N PHE A 23 -5.19 -5.05 11.76
CA PHE A 23 -6.58 -5.48 11.63
C PHE A 23 -6.68 -6.70 10.71
N LEU A 24 -5.96 -6.70 9.60
CA LEU A 24 -5.96 -7.82 8.67
C LEU A 24 -5.34 -9.07 9.29
N GLU A 25 -4.29 -8.91 10.09
CA GLU A 25 -3.71 -10.04 10.83
C GLU A 25 -4.75 -10.67 11.74
N ASP A 26 -5.55 -9.86 12.42
CA ASP A 26 -6.62 -10.35 13.27
C ASP A 26 -7.68 -11.12 12.48
N LEU A 27 -7.84 -10.80 11.20
CA LEU A 27 -8.77 -11.50 10.32
C LEU A 27 -8.15 -12.74 9.66
N GLY A 28 -6.93 -13.08 10.01
CA GLY A 28 -6.28 -14.27 9.49
C GLY A 28 -5.41 -14.07 8.27
N TYR A 29 -5.11 -12.82 7.90
CA TYR A 29 -4.21 -12.55 6.79
C TYR A 29 -2.76 -12.60 7.25
N TYR A 30 -1.92 -13.19 6.42
CA TYR A 30 -0.48 -13.10 6.60
C TYR A 30 -0.03 -11.80 5.92
N CYS A 31 0.45 -10.86 6.72
CA CYS A 31 0.83 -9.54 6.22
C CYS A 31 2.32 -9.48 5.95
N VAL A 32 2.67 -9.08 4.73
CA VAL A 32 4.06 -8.90 4.32
C VAL A 32 4.29 -7.40 4.11
N ASP A 33 5.16 -6.83 4.91
CA ASP A 33 5.50 -5.40 4.81
C ASP A 33 6.84 -5.25 4.10
N ASN A 34 7.01 -4.11 3.41
CA ASN A 34 8.25 -3.75 2.74
C ASN A 34 8.73 -4.72 1.65
N LEU A 35 7.82 -5.47 1.06
CA LEU A 35 8.18 -6.30 -0.08
C LEU A 35 8.42 -5.40 -1.30
N PRO A 36 9.60 -5.46 -1.94
CA PRO A 36 9.81 -4.70 -3.17
C PRO A 36 8.80 -5.12 -4.24
N ALA A 37 8.25 -4.15 -4.96
CA ALA A 37 7.23 -4.43 -5.96
C ALA A 37 7.70 -5.43 -7.01
N LYS A 38 8.99 -5.43 -7.34
CA LYS A 38 9.57 -6.38 -8.29
C LYS A 38 9.44 -7.83 -7.84
N LEU A 39 9.33 -8.08 -6.54
CA LEU A 39 9.24 -9.43 -5.99
C LEU A 39 7.80 -9.93 -5.88
N ILE A 40 6.81 -9.08 -6.15
CA ILE A 40 5.41 -9.49 -6.07
C ILE A 40 5.12 -10.70 -6.96
N PRO A 41 5.56 -10.74 -8.23
CA PRO A 41 5.29 -11.92 -9.06
C PRO A 41 5.89 -13.21 -8.48
N ASN A 42 7.05 -13.13 -7.84
CA ASN A 42 7.68 -14.29 -7.21
C ASN A 42 6.83 -14.81 -6.05
N LEU A 43 6.33 -13.90 -5.21
CA LEU A 43 5.49 -14.27 -4.10
C LEU A 43 4.17 -14.90 -4.59
N VAL A 44 3.58 -14.34 -5.64
CA VAL A 44 2.37 -14.89 -6.24
C VAL A 44 2.59 -16.32 -6.72
N GLU A 45 3.73 -16.57 -7.38
CA GLU A 45 4.07 -17.92 -7.83
C GLU A 45 4.12 -18.91 -6.67
N LEU A 46 4.83 -18.56 -5.60
CA LEU A 46 4.95 -19.42 -4.42
C LEU A 46 3.58 -19.68 -3.79
N TRP A 47 2.76 -18.64 -3.71
CA TRP A 47 1.44 -18.74 -3.10
C TRP A 47 0.51 -19.61 -3.92
N LEU A 48 0.50 -19.44 -5.24
CA LEU A 48 -0.37 -20.21 -6.13
C LEU A 48 0.04 -21.68 -6.20
N ARG A 49 1.33 -21.97 -6.09
CA ARG A 49 1.82 -23.36 -6.09
C ARG A 49 1.65 -24.03 -4.72
N LYS A 50 1.15 -23.30 -3.73
CA LYS A 50 1.00 -23.78 -2.36
C LYS A 50 2.31 -24.27 -1.75
N GLU A 51 3.41 -23.66 -2.18
CA GLU A 51 4.73 -23.93 -1.59
C GLU A 51 4.86 -23.27 -0.23
N VAL A 52 3.94 -22.37 0.11
CA VAL A 52 3.83 -21.78 1.45
C VAL A 52 2.42 -22.06 1.97
N GLU A 53 2.31 -22.38 3.25
CA GLU A 53 1.01 -22.70 3.86
C GLU A 53 0.32 -21.42 4.33
N ILE A 54 -0.01 -20.57 3.38
CA ILE A 54 -0.66 -19.29 3.63
C ILE A 54 -1.91 -19.22 2.75
N GLN A 55 -3.08 -19.10 3.38
CA GLN A 55 -4.33 -19.03 2.64
C GLN A 55 -4.70 -17.62 2.23
N LYS A 56 -4.43 -16.64 3.11
CA LYS A 56 -4.74 -15.24 2.85
C LYS A 56 -3.49 -14.41 3.04
N VAL A 57 -3.19 -13.58 2.06
CA VAL A 57 -1.99 -12.73 2.06
C VAL A 57 -2.40 -11.27 1.89
N ALA A 58 -1.78 -10.40 2.65
CA ALA A 58 -1.91 -8.96 2.46
C ALA A 58 -0.52 -8.36 2.32
N LEU A 59 -0.27 -7.73 1.19
CA LEU A 59 1.01 -7.05 0.94
C LEU A 59 0.85 -5.58 1.26
N ILE A 60 1.75 -5.06 2.07
CA ILE A 60 1.80 -3.64 2.39
C ILE A 60 2.94 -3.05 1.57
N VAL A 61 2.61 -2.21 0.61
CA VAL A 61 3.60 -1.61 -0.28
C VAL A 61 3.41 -0.10 -0.29
N ASP A 62 4.50 0.64 -0.44
CA ASP A 62 4.39 2.08 -0.47
C ASP A 62 5.55 2.73 -1.22
N MET A 63 5.45 4.04 -1.35
CA MET A 63 6.35 4.85 -2.15
C MET A 63 7.77 4.95 -1.58
N ARG A 64 7.98 4.52 -0.33
CA ARG A 64 9.33 4.52 0.26
C ARG A 64 10.23 3.49 -0.40
N GLU A 65 9.65 2.46 -0.99
CA GLU A 65 10.41 1.46 -1.71
C GLU A 65 10.92 2.07 -3.02
N PRO A 66 12.24 2.00 -3.29
CA PRO A 66 12.78 2.55 -4.54
C PRO A 66 12.14 1.91 -5.77
N GLY A 67 11.78 2.74 -6.74
CA GLY A 67 11.22 2.25 -7.98
C GLY A 67 9.74 1.89 -7.92
N PHE A 68 9.09 2.08 -6.79
CA PHE A 68 7.69 1.66 -6.59
C PHE A 68 6.77 2.15 -7.71
N LEU A 69 6.87 3.42 -8.09
CA LEU A 69 5.95 4.01 -9.06
C LEU A 69 6.03 3.35 -10.44
N ALA A 70 7.20 2.83 -10.81
CA ALA A 70 7.39 2.12 -12.07
C ALA A 70 7.15 0.61 -11.91
N ASP A 71 7.65 0.05 -10.82
CA ASP A 71 7.65 -1.40 -10.61
C ASP A 71 6.28 -1.96 -10.24
N PHE A 72 5.46 -1.19 -9.52
CA PHE A 72 4.17 -1.69 -9.07
C PHE A 72 3.21 -1.95 -10.25
N PRO A 73 2.99 -1.01 -11.17
CA PRO A 73 2.15 -1.31 -12.33
C PRO A 73 2.68 -2.47 -13.17
N ALA A 74 4.00 -2.57 -13.32
CA ALA A 74 4.61 -3.67 -14.07
C ALA A 74 4.36 -5.01 -13.38
N ALA A 75 4.44 -5.05 -12.05
CA ALA A 75 4.17 -6.27 -11.29
C ALA A 75 2.70 -6.68 -11.43
N MET A 76 1.78 -5.72 -11.38
CA MET A 76 0.36 -6.02 -11.54
C MET A 76 0.07 -6.58 -12.94
N GLU A 77 0.69 -6.01 -13.96
CA GLU A 77 0.57 -6.51 -15.32
C GLU A 77 1.09 -7.94 -15.45
N ALA A 78 2.21 -8.22 -14.79
CA ALA A 78 2.85 -9.53 -14.85
C ALA A 78 2.00 -10.64 -14.23
N ILE A 79 1.20 -10.34 -13.21
CA ILE A 79 0.44 -11.36 -12.48
C ILE A 79 -1.02 -11.47 -12.92
N LYS A 80 -1.52 -10.55 -13.74
CA LYS A 80 -2.96 -10.45 -14.01
C LYS A 80 -3.58 -11.69 -14.66
N LYS A 81 -2.78 -12.50 -15.34
CA LYS A 81 -3.27 -13.74 -15.95
C LYS A 81 -3.37 -14.87 -14.94
N LYS A 82 -2.71 -14.75 -13.81
CA LYS A 82 -2.65 -15.79 -12.79
C LYS A 82 -3.61 -15.51 -11.65
N THR A 83 -3.61 -14.27 -11.18
CA THR A 83 -4.52 -13.83 -10.13
C THR A 83 -4.68 -12.32 -10.22
N ILE A 84 -5.85 -11.84 -9.83
CA ILE A 84 -6.11 -10.41 -9.79
C ILE A 84 -6.29 -10.04 -8.32
N PRO A 85 -5.26 -9.44 -7.70
CA PRO A 85 -5.37 -9.06 -6.29
C PRO A 85 -6.35 -7.91 -6.13
N LYS A 86 -6.92 -7.81 -4.94
CA LYS A 86 -7.73 -6.66 -4.58
C LYS A 86 -6.81 -5.57 -4.05
N ILE A 87 -6.82 -4.43 -4.69
CA ILE A 87 -5.96 -3.30 -4.32
C ILE A 87 -6.78 -2.30 -3.51
N ILE A 88 -6.31 -2.01 -2.31
CA ILE A 88 -6.95 -1.05 -1.41
C ILE A 88 -5.99 0.11 -1.20
N PHE A 89 -6.45 1.31 -1.52
CA PHE A 89 -5.68 2.54 -1.35
C PHE A 89 -6.19 3.27 -0.12
N LEU A 90 -5.30 3.51 0.84
CA LEU A 90 -5.64 4.25 2.05
C LEU A 90 -5.34 5.73 1.85
N ASP A 91 -6.30 6.55 2.21
CA ASP A 91 -6.16 8.00 2.09
C ASP A 91 -6.68 8.65 3.36
N ALA A 92 -6.38 9.92 3.50
CA ALA A 92 -6.90 10.76 4.57
C ALA A 92 -6.82 12.20 4.08
N SER A 93 -7.58 13.09 4.69
CA SER A 93 -7.51 14.49 4.33
C SER A 93 -6.12 15.07 4.62
N ASP A 94 -5.74 16.11 3.89
CA ASP A 94 -4.47 16.77 4.12
C ASP A 94 -4.35 17.24 5.57
N GLU A 95 -5.44 17.74 6.11
CA GLU A 95 -5.50 18.20 7.50
C GLU A 95 -5.21 17.06 8.48
N THR A 96 -5.82 15.89 8.27
CA THR A 96 -5.60 14.72 9.11
C THR A 96 -4.15 14.23 9.01
N LEU A 97 -3.62 14.18 7.80
CA LEU A 97 -2.23 13.74 7.58
C LEU A 97 -1.25 14.70 8.26
N LEU A 98 -1.50 15.99 8.12
CA LEU A 98 -0.66 17.01 8.76
C LEU A 98 -0.65 16.83 10.27
N LYS A 99 -1.83 16.60 10.87
CA LYS A 99 -1.95 16.36 12.30
C LYS A 99 -1.20 15.12 12.73
N ARG A 100 -1.31 14.02 11.99
CA ARG A 100 -0.62 12.76 12.31
C ARG A 100 0.89 12.92 12.28
N PHE A 101 1.44 13.63 11.29
CA PHE A 101 2.87 13.91 11.24
C PHE A 101 3.32 14.79 12.41
N SER A 102 2.50 15.75 12.78
CA SER A 102 2.78 16.61 13.91
C SER A 102 2.85 15.80 15.22
N GLU A 103 1.92 14.88 15.43
CA GLU A 103 1.87 14.05 16.63
C GLU A 103 3.04 13.08 16.72
N THR A 104 3.48 12.52 15.60
CA THR A 104 4.60 11.57 15.59
C THR A 104 5.95 12.28 15.55
N ARG A 105 5.95 13.59 15.29
CA ARG A 105 7.17 14.41 15.14
C ARG A 105 8.14 13.85 14.13
N ARG A 106 7.62 13.12 13.15
CA ARG A 106 8.44 12.62 12.06
C ARG A 106 8.41 13.59 10.90
N PRO A 107 9.56 13.85 10.26
CA PRO A 107 9.52 14.59 9.00
C PRO A 107 8.86 13.72 7.95
N HIS A 108 8.15 14.33 7.02
CA HIS A 108 7.58 13.60 5.89
C HIS A 108 8.74 13.03 5.07
N PRO A 109 8.66 11.75 4.62
CA PRO A 109 9.77 11.11 3.90
C PRO A 109 10.26 11.87 2.68
N LEU A 110 9.38 12.64 2.06
CA LEU A 110 9.68 13.33 0.81
C LEU A 110 10.01 14.79 0.99
N THR A 111 10.06 15.29 2.23
CA THR A 111 10.39 16.68 2.49
C THR A 111 11.66 16.76 3.31
N LYS A 112 12.60 17.59 2.89
CA LYS A 112 13.79 17.88 3.66
C LYS A 112 13.73 19.28 4.28
N LYS A 113 13.32 20.26 3.49
CA LYS A 113 13.24 21.65 3.91
C LYS A 113 11.90 22.30 3.60
N ARG A 114 11.00 21.58 2.97
CA ARG A 114 9.68 22.09 2.64
C ARG A 114 8.72 21.80 3.76
N SER A 115 7.58 22.48 3.76
CA SER A 115 6.55 22.20 4.74
C SER A 115 5.99 20.79 4.57
N VAL A 116 5.49 20.21 5.65
CA VAL A 116 4.87 18.89 5.62
C VAL A 116 3.70 18.86 4.62
N ILE A 117 2.91 19.95 4.58
CA ILE A 117 1.76 19.99 3.67
C ILE A 117 2.18 19.92 2.20
N GLU A 118 3.31 20.53 1.85
CA GLU A 118 3.81 20.45 0.48
C GLU A 118 4.24 19.03 0.15
N GLY A 119 4.87 18.34 1.10
CA GLY A 119 5.26 16.95 0.94
C GLY A 119 4.06 16.03 0.75
N ILE A 120 2.99 16.25 1.53
CA ILE A 120 1.76 15.49 1.41
C ILE A 120 1.15 15.68 0.02
N ARG A 121 1.08 16.91 -0.46
CA ARG A 121 0.53 17.21 -1.78
C ARG A 121 1.38 16.61 -2.89
N TRP A 122 2.68 16.65 -2.75
CA TRP A 122 3.61 16.08 -3.72
C TRP A 122 3.41 14.56 -3.80
N GLU A 123 3.34 13.90 -2.66
CA GLU A 123 3.12 12.45 -2.62
C GLU A 123 1.76 12.09 -3.22
N ARG A 124 0.72 12.84 -2.88
CA ARG A 124 -0.63 12.62 -3.40
C ARG A 124 -0.65 12.68 -4.92
N LYS A 125 0.04 13.66 -5.49
CA LYS A 125 0.13 13.83 -6.92
C LYS A 125 0.87 12.65 -7.57
N ARG A 126 1.95 12.21 -6.96
CA ARG A 126 2.73 11.08 -7.46
C ARG A 126 1.96 9.77 -7.39
N LEU A 127 1.16 9.59 -6.36
CA LEU A 127 0.41 8.35 -6.18
C LEU A 127 -0.94 8.34 -6.89
N ALA A 128 -1.33 9.43 -7.55
CA ALA A 128 -2.62 9.48 -8.25
C ALA A 128 -2.81 8.31 -9.23
N PRO A 129 -1.83 7.92 -10.05
CA PRO A 129 -2.01 6.77 -10.94
C PRO A 129 -2.26 5.46 -10.18
N ILE A 130 -1.60 5.28 -9.04
CA ILE A 130 -1.78 4.09 -8.21
C ILE A 130 -3.17 4.08 -7.60
N LYS A 131 -3.63 5.24 -7.14
CA LYS A 131 -4.99 5.37 -6.59
C LYS A 131 -6.04 4.98 -7.63
N LYS A 132 -5.82 5.31 -8.89
CA LYS A 132 -6.73 4.95 -9.97
C LYS A 132 -6.79 3.45 -10.22
N MET A 133 -5.74 2.72 -9.88
CA MET A 133 -5.70 1.26 -10.01
C MET A 133 -6.43 0.56 -8.88
N ALA A 134 -6.72 1.26 -7.79
CA ALA A 134 -7.30 0.64 -6.61
C ALA A 134 -8.76 0.23 -6.83
N ASP A 135 -9.12 -0.89 -6.24
CA ASP A 135 -10.49 -1.38 -6.23
C ASP A 135 -11.33 -0.63 -5.20
N GLU A 136 -10.69 -0.26 -4.09
CA GLU A 136 -11.33 0.50 -3.04
C GLU A 136 -10.37 1.57 -2.53
N VAL A 137 -10.93 2.73 -2.21
CA VAL A 137 -10.20 3.80 -1.55
C VAL A 137 -10.84 3.98 -0.19
N LEU A 138 -10.08 3.75 0.87
CA LEU A 138 -10.57 3.89 2.23
C LEU A 138 -10.07 5.20 2.82
N ASP A 139 -11.00 6.02 3.28
CA ASP A 139 -10.69 7.28 3.93
C ASP A 139 -10.57 7.03 5.43
N THR A 140 -9.38 7.19 5.98
CA THR A 140 -9.11 6.96 7.40
C THR A 140 -9.13 8.24 8.22
N SER A 141 -9.65 9.34 7.67
CA SER A 141 -9.64 10.64 8.35
C SER A 141 -10.36 10.62 9.69
N SER A 142 -11.40 9.81 9.81
CA SER A 142 -12.23 9.78 11.00
C SER A 142 -11.88 8.69 11.99
N THR A 143 -10.77 7.99 11.79
CA THR A 143 -10.36 6.89 12.68
C THR A 143 -9.20 7.25 13.60
#